data_0cd099d3cee6ae5050963f22850ecf50
#
_entry.id   0cd099d3cee6ae5050963f22850ecf50
#
_cell.length_a   1.000
_cell.length_b   1.000
_cell.length_c   1.000
_cell.angle_alpha   90.00
_cell.angle_beta   90.00
_cell.angle_gamma   90.00
#
_symmetry.space_group_name_H-M   'P 1'
#
loop_
_entity.id
_entity.type
_entity.pdbx_description
1 polymer ?
#
loop_
_entity_poly.entity_id
_entity_poly.type
_entity_poly.pdbx_seq_one_letter_code
_entity_poly.pdbx_strand_id
1 'polypeptide(L)'
;MLAGSFYEELNETAKAKKIYEEILTELAPNPGQIIAVYQAFASKGKLDYAKRTLEQGKKLAPFYPFNFQFADLYALMGDKRQMLLAYLDYLGQQPGIIDAIEQAVGSRMDLTNANGADFLLAKEVLLQQVQQSADLR
;
A
#
# COMPACT_ATOMS: atom_id res chain seq x y z
N MET A 1 -17.55 5.66 36.60
CA MET A 1 -17.74 6.42 35.34
C MET A 1 -16.71 6.10 34.31
N LEU A 2 -15.42 6.23 34.58
CA LEU A 2 -14.36 5.88 33.67
C LEU A 2 -14.39 4.40 33.25
N ALA A 3 -14.71 3.51 34.18
CA ALA A 3 -14.81 2.08 33.89
C ALA A 3 -15.94 1.75 32.93
N GLY A 4 -17.08 2.44 33.05
CA GLY A 4 -18.21 2.25 32.12
C GLY A 4 -17.88 2.65 30.69
N SER A 5 -17.25 3.82 30.54
CA SER A 5 -16.82 4.31 29.21
C SER A 5 -15.78 3.37 28.59
N PHE A 6 -14.88 2.87 29.43
CA PHE A 6 -13.85 1.93 28.98
C PHE A 6 -14.46 0.63 28.43
N TYR A 7 -15.45 0.07 29.13
CA TYR A 7 -16.15 -1.14 28.66
C TYR A 7 -16.95 -0.90 27.38
N GLU A 8 -17.55 0.26 27.25
CA GLU A 8 -18.26 0.62 26.02
C GLU A 8 -17.30 0.71 24.84
N GLU A 9 -16.14 1.34 25.02
CA GLU A 9 -15.13 1.43 23.97
C GLU A 9 -14.60 0.05 23.58
N LEU A 10 -14.34 -0.83 24.55
CA LEU A 10 -13.91 -2.20 24.26
C LEU A 10 -14.98 -2.98 23.49
N ASN A 11 -16.24 -2.82 23.89
CA ASN A 11 -17.35 -3.49 23.22
C ASN A 11 -17.50 -3.01 21.77
N GLU A 12 -17.40 -1.72 21.55
CA GLU A 12 -17.46 -1.14 20.20
C GLU A 12 -16.28 -1.58 19.35
N THR A 13 -15.10 -1.66 19.95
CA THR A 13 -13.90 -2.13 19.25
C THR A 13 -14.05 -3.59 18.84
N ALA A 14 -14.60 -4.44 19.72
CA ALA A 14 -14.83 -5.84 19.40
C ALA A 14 -15.87 -6.01 18.29
N LYS A 15 -16.95 -5.23 18.33
CA LYS A 15 -17.98 -5.24 17.29
C LYS A 15 -17.40 -4.76 15.95
N ALA A 16 -16.61 -3.68 15.97
CA ALA A 16 -15.97 -3.15 14.78
C ALA A 16 -15.03 -4.19 14.16
N LYS A 17 -14.22 -4.84 14.98
CA LYS A 17 -13.31 -5.89 14.53
C LYS A 17 -14.08 -7.03 13.83
N LYS A 18 -15.19 -7.45 14.44
CA LYS A 18 -16.03 -8.50 13.86
C LYS A 18 -16.57 -8.09 12.47
N ILE A 19 -17.04 -6.85 12.36
CA ILE A 19 -17.53 -6.31 11.10
C ILE A 19 -16.41 -6.27 10.05
N TYR A 20 -15.22 -5.81 10.44
CA TYR A 20 -14.08 -5.74 9.52
C TYR A 20 -13.67 -7.13 9.03
N GLU A 21 -13.66 -8.13 9.90
CA GLU A 21 -13.37 -9.50 9.51
C GLU A 21 -14.42 -10.06 8.55
N GLU A 22 -15.69 -9.75 8.79
CA GLU A 22 -16.78 -10.14 7.89
C GLU A 22 -16.61 -9.50 6.51
N ILE A 23 -16.24 -8.21 6.45
CA ILE A 23 -16.01 -7.51 5.19
C ILE A 23 -14.90 -8.21 4.39
N LEU A 24 -13.81 -8.58 5.06
CA LEU A 24 -12.70 -9.27 4.40
C LEU A 24 -13.11 -10.66 3.90
N THR A 25 -13.93 -11.37 4.67
CA THR A 25 -14.42 -12.70 4.29
C THR A 25 -15.34 -12.64 3.08
N GLU A 26 -16.15 -11.59 2.97
CA GLU A 26 -17.15 -11.42 1.90
C GLU A 26 -16.60 -10.67 0.69
N LEU A 27 -15.30 -10.36 0.68
CA LEU A 27 -14.69 -9.60 -0.40
C LEU A 27 -14.80 -10.37 -1.73
N ALA A 28 -15.35 -9.72 -2.74
CA ALA A 28 -15.55 -10.34 -4.06
C ALA A 28 -14.30 -10.15 -4.95
N PRO A 29 -14.12 -10.99 -6.00
CA PRO A 29 -12.99 -10.86 -6.94
C PRO A 29 -13.20 -9.70 -7.92
N ASN A 30 -13.49 -8.53 -7.41
CA ASN A 30 -13.78 -7.31 -8.17
C ASN A 30 -12.80 -6.23 -7.74
N PRO A 31 -11.85 -5.82 -8.61
CA PRO A 31 -10.84 -4.82 -8.24
C PRO A 31 -11.44 -3.50 -7.73
N GLY A 32 -12.54 -3.03 -8.33
CA GLY A 32 -13.19 -1.80 -7.88
C GLY A 32 -13.69 -1.88 -6.46
N GLN A 33 -14.31 -3.00 -6.08
CA GLN A 33 -14.79 -3.22 -4.71
C GLN A 33 -13.61 -3.34 -3.74
N ILE A 34 -12.59 -4.09 -4.13
CA ILE A 34 -11.39 -4.29 -3.31
C ILE A 34 -10.72 -2.94 -3.02
N ILE A 35 -10.56 -2.10 -4.04
CA ILE A 35 -9.96 -0.77 -3.89
C ILE A 35 -10.83 0.11 -2.99
N ALA A 36 -12.15 0.07 -3.15
CA ALA A 36 -13.06 0.85 -2.31
C ALA A 36 -12.94 0.45 -0.83
N VAL A 37 -12.88 -0.85 -0.54
CA VAL A 37 -12.71 -1.36 0.83
C VAL A 37 -11.35 -0.95 1.38
N TYR A 38 -10.29 -1.09 0.57
CA TYR A 38 -8.95 -0.63 0.94
C TYR A 38 -8.97 0.85 1.32
N GLN A 39 -9.54 1.69 0.48
CA GLN A 39 -9.58 3.14 0.72
C GLN A 39 -10.36 3.48 1.99
N ALA A 40 -11.43 2.76 2.27
CA ALA A 40 -12.21 2.96 3.48
C ALA A 40 -11.38 2.66 4.74
N PHE A 41 -10.65 1.54 4.75
CA PHE A 41 -9.77 1.22 5.88
C PHE A 41 -8.62 2.21 6.00
N ALA A 42 -7.98 2.56 4.88
CA ALA A 42 -6.83 3.47 4.89
C ALA A 42 -7.22 4.87 5.39
N SER A 43 -8.39 5.36 4.97
CA SER A 43 -8.87 6.70 5.39
C SER A 43 -9.16 6.76 6.89
N LYS A 44 -9.46 5.62 7.52
CA LYS A 44 -9.69 5.53 8.96
C LYS A 44 -8.40 5.22 9.74
N GLY A 45 -7.27 5.12 9.07
CA GLY A 45 -6.01 4.77 9.70
C GLY A 45 -5.89 3.29 10.08
N LYS A 46 -6.80 2.45 9.58
CA LYS A 46 -6.79 1.01 9.84
C LYS A 46 -5.86 0.32 8.83
N LEU A 47 -4.57 0.60 8.93
CA LEU A 47 -3.59 0.17 7.93
C LEU A 47 -3.40 -1.35 7.88
N ASP A 48 -3.53 -2.04 9.01
CA ASP A 48 -3.45 -3.50 9.04
C ASP A 48 -4.59 -4.14 8.22
N TYR A 49 -5.81 -3.63 8.39
CA TYR A 49 -6.96 -4.11 7.62
C TYR A 49 -6.85 -3.71 6.16
N ALA A 50 -6.33 -2.51 5.88
CA ALA A 50 -6.08 -2.07 4.51
C ALA A 50 -5.11 -3.02 3.80
N LYS A 51 -4.03 -3.40 4.48
CA LYS A 51 -3.04 -4.34 3.94
C LYS A 51 -3.67 -5.70 3.67
N ARG A 52 -4.43 -6.22 4.62
CA ARG A 52 -5.12 -7.51 4.47
C ARG A 52 -6.11 -7.48 3.31
N THR A 53 -6.77 -6.35 3.10
CA THR A 53 -7.69 -6.16 1.97
C THR A 53 -6.96 -6.30 0.65
N LEU A 54 -5.81 -5.65 0.50
CA LEU A 54 -5.02 -5.75 -0.72
C LEU A 54 -4.42 -7.14 -0.93
N GLU A 55 -3.95 -7.78 0.14
CA GLU A 55 -3.42 -9.14 0.06
C GLU A 55 -4.51 -10.14 -0.36
N GLN A 56 -5.69 -10.03 0.23
CA GLN A 56 -6.83 -10.85 -0.14
C GLN A 56 -7.28 -10.56 -1.56
N GLY A 57 -7.32 -9.27 -1.94
CA GLY A 57 -7.67 -8.85 -3.28
C GLY A 57 -6.73 -9.40 -4.34
N LYS A 58 -5.45 -9.45 -4.04
CA LYS A 58 -4.46 -10.01 -4.95
C LYS A 58 -4.69 -11.50 -5.19
N LYS A 59 -5.16 -12.22 -4.18
CA LYS A 59 -5.53 -13.62 -4.32
C LYS A 59 -6.82 -13.82 -5.10
N LEU A 60 -7.81 -12.94 -4.88
CA LEU A 60 -9.13 -13.00 -5.51
C LEU A 60 -9.09 -12.53 -6.96
N ALA A 61 -8.29 -11.52 -7.25
CA ALA A 61 -8.20 -10.91 -8.58
C ALA A 61 -6.73 -10.82 -9.01
N PRO A 62 -6.07 -11.97 -9.28
CA PRO A 62 -4.64 -11.98 -9.63
C PRO A 62 -4.34 -11.30 -10.95
N PHE A 63 -5.36 -11.08 -11.79
CA PHE A 63 -5.22 -10.37 -13.06
C PHE A 63 -5.04 -8.86 -12.89
N TYR A 64 -5.30 -8.31 -11.70
CA TYR A 64 -5.19 -6.89 -11.43
C TYR A 64 -3.96 -6.63 -10.56
N PRO A 65 -3.05 -5.72 -10.97
CA PRO A 65 -1.77 -5.52 -10.28
C PRO A 65 -1.85 -4.46 -9.18
N PHE A 66 -2.50 -4.55 -8.15
CA PHE A 66 -2.73 -3.56 -7.09
C PHE A 66 -1.50 -2.72 -6.68
N ASN A 67 -0.54 -2.49 -7.58
CA ASN A 67 0.75 -1.84 -7.28
C ASN A 67 0.59 -0.40 -6.77
N PHE A 68 -0.32 0.39 -7.37
CA PHE A 68 -0.56 1.76 -6.89
C PHE A 68 -1.14 1.77 -5.49
N GLN A 69 -2.04 0.84 -5.20
CA GLN A 69 -2.66 0.72 -3.88
C GLN A 69 -1.64 0.26 -2.84
N PHE A 70 -0.81 -0.74 -3.16
CA PHE A 70 0.28 -1.17 -2.27
C PHE A 70 1.28 -0.05 -2.03
N ALA A 71 1.67 0.68 -3.08
CA ALA A 71 2.58 1.82 -2.93
C ALA A 71 1.99 2.90 -2.01
N ASP A 72 0.72 3.21 -2.20
CA ASP A 72 0.00 4.16 -1.33
C ASP A 72 -0.01 3.69 0.12
N LEU A 73 -0.31 2.42 0.34
CA LEU A 73 -0.31 1.83 1.68
C LEU A 73 1.07 1.93 2.33
N TYR A 74 2.13 1.55 1.61
CA TYR A 74 3.47 1.63 2.15
C TYR A 74 3.88 3.07 2.45
N ALA A 75 3.45 4.03 1.62
CA ALA A 75 3.67 5.45 1.89
C ALA A 75 2.99 5.88 3.19
N LEU A 76 1.75 5.44 3.41
CA LEU A 76 1.02 5.72 4.66
C LEU A 76 1.68 5.07 5.88
N MET A 77 2.32 3.92 5.70
CA MET A 77 3.05 3.22 6.77
C MET A 77 4.45 3.80 7.02
N GLY A 78 4.87 4.75 6.19
CA GLY A 78 6.22 5.33 6.27
C GLY A 78 7.31 4.46 5.67
N ASP A 79 6.96 3.42 4.93
CA ASP A 79 7.92 2.50 4.30
C ASP A 79 8.17 2.91 2.86
N LYS A 80 9.04 3.89 2.68
CA LYS A 80 9.34 4.45 1.35
C LYS A 80 10.04 3.45 0.44
N ARG A 81 10.84 2.53 1.00
CA ARG A 81 11.52 1.50 0.22
C ARG A 81 10.51 0.59 -0.47
N GLN A 82 9.55 0.07 0.28
CA GLN A 82 8.51 -0.81 -0.29
C GLN A 82 7.61 -0.06 -1.26
N MET A 83 7.33 1.21 -0.99
CA MET A 83 6.61 2.07 -1.92
C MET A 83 7.31 2.12 -3.28
N LEU A 84 8.61 2.41 -3.28
CA LEU A 84 9.40 2.47 -4.50
C LEU A 84 9.43 1.13 -5.23
N LEU A 85 9.60 0.04 -4.49
CA LEU A 85 9.62 -1.30 -5.10
C LEU A 85 8.30 -1.63 -5.79
N ALA A 86 7.17 -1.25 -5.18
CA ALA A 86 5.86 -1.46 -5.79
C ALA A 86 5.71 -0.69 -7.09
N TYR A 87 6.14 0.57 -7.14
CA TYR A 87 6.11 1.37 -8.36
C TYR A 87 7.03 0.81 -9.44
N LEU A 88 8.25 0.41 -9.07
CA LEU A 88 9.21 -0.11 -10.04
C LEU A 88 8.76 -1.44 -10.63
N ASP A 89 8.15 -2.29 -9.83
CA ASP A 89 7.56 -3.55 -10.31
C ASP A 89 6.49 -3.28 -11.36
N TYR A 90 5.62 -2.31 -11.11
CA TYR A 90 4.56 -1.96 -12.06
C TYR A 90 5.13 -1.32 -13.33
N LEU A 91 6.17 -0.50 -13.19
CA LEU A 91 6.84 0.10 -14.36
C LEU A 91 7.43 -0.97 -15.27
N GLY A 92 7.98 -2.04 -14.70
CA GLY A 92 8.48 -3.17 -15.46
C GLY A 92 7.38 -3.87 -16.27
N GLN A 93 6.15 -3.86 -15.77
CA GLN A 93 4.99 -4.44 -16.45
C GLN A 93 4.38 -3.49 -17.49
N GLN A 94 4.35 -2.19 -17.20
CA GLN A 94 3.74 -1.17 -18.06
C GLN A 94 4.62 0.09 -18.12
N PRO A 95 5.61 0.13 -19.02
CA PRO A 95 6.53 1.26 -19.08
C PRO A 95 5.87 2.62 -19.36
N GLY A 96 4.68 2.62 -19.98
CA GLY A 96 3.98 3.87 -20.31
C GLY A 96 3.47 4.68 -19.13
N ILE A 97 3.53 4.15 -17.90
CA ILE A 97 3.03 4.86 -16.72
C ILE A 97 4.11 5.63 -15.95
N ILE A 98 5.30 5.77 -16.56
CA ILE A 98 6.44 6.40 -15.85
C ILE A 98 6.09 7.82 -15.34
N ASP A 99 5.34 8.60 -16.12
CA ASP A 99 4.98 9.96 -15.70
C ASP A 99 4.11 9.94 -14.45
N ALA A 100 3.15 9.02 -14.37
CA ALA A 100 2.29 8.88 -13.20
C ALA A 100 3.11 8.48 -11.97
N ILE A 101 4.08 7.57 -12.14
CA ILE A 101 4.96 7.14 -11.07
C ILE A 101 5.85 8.30 -10.60
N GLU A 102 6.42 9.07 -11.52
CA GLU A 102 7.24 10.23 -11.17
C GLU A 102 6.45 11.24 -10.35
N GLN A 103 5.22 11.52 -10.71
CA GLN A 103 4.35 12.42 -9.96
C GLN A 103 4.05 11.86 -8.56
N ALA A 104 3.72 10.59 -8.46
CA ALA A 104 3.39 9.95 -7.20
C ALA A 104 4.59 9.94 -6.25
N VAL A 105 5.77 9.58 -6.75
CA VAL A 105 7.00 9.57 -5.95
C VAL A 105 7.37 10.99 -5.53
N GLY A 106 7.30 11.95 -6.45
CA GLY A 106 7.63 13.34 -6.15
C GLY A 106 6.73 13.99 -5.12
N SER A 107 5.48 13.52 -5.00
CA SER A 107 4.56 14.03 -3.98
C SER A 107 4.83 13.45 -2.58
N ARG A 108 5.58 12.34 -2.49
CA ARG A 108 5.82 11.63 -1.23
C ARG A 108 7.28 11.64 -0.78
N MET A 109 8.20 12.01 -1.65
CA MET A 109 9.63 12.01 -1.38
C MET A 109 10.27 13.29 -1.88
N ASP A 110 11.25 13.80 -1.13
CA ASP A 110 12.05 14.95 -1.55
C ASP A 110 13.27 14.47 -2.31
N LEU A 111 13.22 14.56 -3.63
CA LEU A 111 14.32 14.17 -4.51
C LEU A 111 15.16 15.36 -4.98
N THR A 112 14.87 16.57 -4.47
CA THR A 112 15.58 17.79 -4.88
C THR A 112 16.94 17.95 -4.21
N ASN A 113 17.15 17.29 -3.06
CA ASN A 113 18.39 17.35 -2.30
C ASN A 113 19.18 16.05 -2.50
N ALA A 114 20.27 16.13 -3.28
CA ALA A 114 21.11 14.96 -3.61
C ALA A 114 21.78 14.32 -2.37
N ASN A 115 21.87 15.04 -1.26
CA ASN A 115 22.42 14.52 -0.01
C ASN A 115 21.32 14.11 0.97
N GLY A 116 20.06 14.29 0.60
CA GLY A 116 18.91 13.93 1.44
C GLY A 116 18.65 12.43 1.51
N ALA A 117 18.02 12.01 2.60
CA ALA A 117 17.72 10.59 2.83
C ALA A 117 16.85 9.99 1.73
N ASP A 118 15.85 10.72 1.25
CA ASP A 118 14.94 10.24 0.21
C ASP A 118 15.67 10.01 -1.11
N PHE A 119 16.53 10.94 -1.51
CA PHE A 119 17.31 10.81 -2.73
C PHE A 119 18.25 9.60 -2.67
N LEU A 120 18.94 9.44 -1.54
CA LEU A 120 19.89 8.34 -1.36
C LEU A 120 19.14 6.98 -1.35
N LEU A 121 17.97 6.93 -0.74
CA LEU A 121 17.15 5.72 -0.74
C LEU A 121 16.69 5.37 -2.16
N ALA A 122 16.19 6.35 -2.91
CA ALA A 122 15.74 6.13 -4.28
C ALA A 122 16.89 5.61 -5.16
N LYS A 123 18.07 6.21 -5.03
CA LYS A 123 19.27 5.81 -5.76
C LYS A 123 19.63 4.36 -5.44
N GLU A 124 19.65 3.99 -4.15
CA GLU A 124 19.95 2.62 -3.71
C GLU A 124 18.97 1.61 -4.30
N VAL A 125 17.67 1.89 -4.21
CA VAL A 125 16.64 0.99 -4.71
C VAL A 125 16.76 0.81 -6.22
N LEU A 126 16.99 1.89 -6.97
CA LEU A 126 17.17 1.83 -8.42
C LEU A 126 18.39 1.01 -8.81
N LEU A 127 19.51 1.19 -8.09
CA LEU A 127 20.73 0.41 -8.35
C LEU A 127 20.52 -1.07 -8.10
N GLN A 128 19.80 -1.42 -7.02
CA GLN A 128 19.47 -2.82 -6.74
C GLN A 128 18.61 -3.43 -7.85
N GLN A 129 17.65 -2.69 -8.36
CA GLN A 129 16.79 -3.17 -9.45
C GLN A 129 17.59 -3.40 -10.73
N VAL A 130 18.51 -2.50 -11.07
CA VAL A 130 19.38 -2.63 -12.23
C VAL A 130 20.27 -3.87 -12.10
N GLN A 131 20.85 -4.10 -10.92
CA GLN A 131 21.69 -5.26 -10.67
C GLN A 131 20.90 -6.57 -10.79
N GLN A 132 19.69 -6.62 -10.23
CA GLN A 132 18.82 -7.80 -10.35
C GLN A 132 18.46 -8.08 -11.81
N SER A 133 18.18 -7.06 -12.59
CA SER A 133 17.89 -7.22 -14.02
C SER A 133 19.09 -7.75 -14.79
N ALA A 134 20.29 -7.28 -14.44
CA ALA A 134 21.53 -7.75 -15.06
C ALA A 134 21.82 -9.22 -14.70
N ASP A 135 21.56 -9.60 -13.44
CA ASP A 135 21.80 -10.97 -12.97
C ASP A 135 20.85 -11.98 -13.62
N LEU A 136 19.68 -11.54 -14.07
CA LEU A 136 18.70 -12.40 -14.74
C LEU A 136 19.05 -12.66 -16.23
N ARG A 137 20.01 -11.96 -16.75
CA ARG A 137 20.46 -12.13 -18.14
C ARG A 137 21.60 -13.15 -18.22
#